data_573a33c3924af41358fccd8f368f0c35
#
_entry.id   573a33c3924af41358fccd8f368f0c35
#
_cell.length_a   1.000
_cell.length_b   1.000
_cell.length_c   1.000
_cell.angle_alpha   90.00
_cell.angle_beta   90.00
_cell.angle_gamma   90.00
#
_symmetry.space_group_name_H-M   'P 1'
#
loop_
_entity.id
_entity.type
_entity.pdbx_description
1 polymer ?
#
loop_
_entity_poly.entity_id
_entity_poly.type
_entity_poly.pdbx_seq_one_letter_code
_entity_poly.pdbx_strand_id
1 'polypeptide(L)'
;MSRKIFPLILLLLLSSLYSKTITTTDLASAISQASAGDIILIKSGIYKNVPYRLKSGSQGSPITVKAAPGATVTFTGTASSCIFDVYSVSYVNIEGPFELKHALCGAKIMNANYVNISGLTVHDVQQQGIVRSGHNNHIFNNEVYNCVMENKATAKSKDGGWSQCVAVWGVSYGVFSTNIIFEKNKIHEGYGEGLDFLECENCKAIGNEITNGFSMNIYVDASKNIEIDSNILRVNTDTYNTKWGRACGIGMAPESGKLNIDNILITNNIIIGTRMGIYFFTMANGGGYNNVKILHNTLWNVFTTPVWFRPPTTGASNCEMKNNFFYVDGIIDFNPKSAWSLGHNYYYNINGVPGIYSDSSSMAAKSLDISTIFDQVSGCSDYWNQNLDVKCLRPSRNPGLFKLYHSGEVPKTKVVKDFSGTQRSTSSPSIGAYENASTEIPDEPPVTDAYDVKFKINYCTSYQVIKIVGSHCNWSVSSCPTMNHEGNCVWSTTIPAATSKTFIYKFLVATGNTANRWENDPNRQFNGASLASLANRASNGKYETCSYTKSGKVITLECSWR
;
A
#
# COMPACT_ATOMS: atom_id res chain seq x y z
N MET A 1 -57.85 -50.59 -13.23
CA MET A 1 -57.61 -49.78 -12.02
C MET A 1 -56.31 -49.02 -12.24
N SER A 2 -56.40 -47.80 -12.74
CA SER A 2 -55.26 -46.92 -12.98
C SER A 2 -55.08 -46.01 -11.75
N ARG A 3 -54.00 -46.16 -11.00
CA ARG A 3 -53.64 -45.27 -9.89
C ARG A 3 -52.90 -44.06 -10.45
N LYS A 4 -53.56 -42.93 -10.43
CA LYS A 4 -52.96 -41.63 -10.61
C LYS A 4 -52.05 -41.33 -9.39
N ILE A 5 -50.74 -41.39 -9.56
CA ILE A 5 -49.78 -40.88 -8.58
C ILE A 5 -49.63 -39.39 -8.86
N PHE A 6 -50.15 -38.58 -7.97
CA PHE A 6 -49.99 -37.11 -7.97
C PHE A 6 -48.50 -36.72 -7.72
N PRO A 7 -47.96 -35.75 -8.46
CA PRO A 7 -46.66 -35.20 -8.13
C PRO A 7 -46.79 -34.15 -7.03
N LEU A 8 -46.85 -34.60 -5.76
CA LEU A 8 -46.92 -33.72 -4.57
C LEU A 8 -45.52 -33.37 -4.02
N ILE A 9 -44.45 -33.67 -4.74
CA ILE A 9 -43.07 -33.48 -4.22
C ILE A 9 -42.35 -32.25 -4.81
N LEU A 10 -42.95 -31.52 -5.73
CA LEU A 10 -42.24 -30.37 -6.37
C LEU A 10 -42.64 -29.00 -5.84
N LEU A 11 -43.48 -28.91 -4.80
CA LEU A 11 -43.91 -27.62 -4.25
C LEU A 11 -43.22 -27.22 -2.93
N LEU A 12 -42.37 -28.07 -2.39
CA LEU A 12 -41.66 -27.80 -1.10
C LEU A 12 -40.20 -27.32 -1.27
N LEU A 13 -39.71 -27.17 -2.48
CA LEU A 13 -38.33 -26.70 -2.74
C LEU A 13 -38.25 -25.30 -3.38
N LEU A 14 -39.35 -24.59 -3.51
CA LEU A 14 -39.41 -23.24 -4.04
C LEU A 14 -39.70 -22.18 -2.96
N SER A 15 -39.63 -22.52 -1.69
CA SER A 15 -39.71 -21.52 -0.63
C SER A 15 -38.35 -20.83 -0.48
N SER A 16 -38.28 -19.71 -1.15
CA SER A 16 -37.38 -18.61 -0.86
C SER A 16 -35.91 -18.70 -1.32
N LEU A 17 -35.69 -18.34 -2.53
CA LEU A 17 -34.48 -17.65 -2.95
C LEU A 17 -34.73 -16.13 -3.12
N TYR A 18 -35.63 -15.55 -2.34
CA TYR A 18 -35.79 -14.10 -2.29
C TYR A 18 -34.98 -13.57 -1.10
N SER A 19 -33.75 -13.10 -1.37
CA SER A 19 -33.03 -12.29 -0.40
C SER A 19 -33.85 -11.01 -0.14
N LYS A 20 -34.16 -10.75 1.12
CA LYS A 20 -34.83 -9.50 1.50
C LYS A 20 -33.82 -8.45 1.95
N THR A 21 -34.18 -7.20 1.75
CA THR A 21 -33.44 -6.06 2.30
C THR A 21 -34.17 -5.55 3.54
N ILE A 22 -33.49 -5.56 4.69
CA ILE A 22 -34.00 -5.07 5.97
C ILE A 22 -33.34 -3.72 6.26
N THR A 23 -34.06 -2.63 6.10
CA THR A 23 -33.55 -1.29 6.45
C THR A 23 -33.92 -0.95 7.89
N THR A 24 -32.92 -0.67 8.74
CA THR A 24 -33.16 -0.59 10.18
C THR A 24 -32.36 0.48 10.91
N THR A 25 -32.88 0.87 12.09
CA THR A 25 -32.14 1.53 13.18
C THR A 25 -31.94 0.58 14.38
N ASP A 26 -32.50 -0.62 14.34
CA ASP A 26 -32.33 -1.68 15.34
C ASP A 26 -31.61 -2.87 14.71
N LEU A 27 -30.26 -2.82 14.78
CA LEU A 27 -29.41 -3.85 14.19
C LEU A 27 -29.60 -5.22 14.88
N ALA A 28 -29.79 -5.25 16.19
CA ALA A 28 -29.95 -6.52 16.94
C ALA A 28 -31.21 -7.27 16.49
N SER A 29 -32.34 -6.57 16.38
CA SER A 29 -33.58 -7.13 15.87
C SER A 29 -33.43 -7.58 14.41
N ALA A 30 -32.78 -6.77 13.55
CA ALA A 30 -32.57 -7.12 12.16
C ALA A 30 -31.69 -8.38 11.99
N ILE A 31 -30.63 -8.52 12.77
CA ILE A 31 -29.80 -9.72 12.80
C ILE A 31 -30.62 -10.94 13.21
N SER A 32 -31.48 -10.82 14.25
CA SER A 32 -32.27 -11.94 14.71
C SER A 32 -33.24 -12.47 13.66
N GLN A 33 -33.77 -11.58 12.81
CA GLN A 33 -34.73 -11.88 11.75
C GLN A 33 -34.09 -12.26 10.41
N ALA A 34 -32.77 -12.05 10.24
CA ALA A 34 -32.08 -12.29 9.00
C ALA A 34 -31.96 -13.78 8.69
N SER A 35 -32.10 -14.11 7.42
CA SER A 35 -31.90 -15.41 6.82
C SER A 35 -30.76 -15.36 5.79
N ALA A 36 -30.27 -16.51 5.36
CA ALA A 36 -29.22 -16.57 4.34
C ALA A 36 -29.62 -15.79 3.07
N GLY A 37 -28.69 -14.95 2.58
CA GLY A 37 -28.89 -14.06 1.45
C GLY A 37 -29.44 -12.67 1.79
N ASP A 38 -29.91 -12.44 3.01
CA ASP A 38 -30.48 -11.16 3.39
C ASP A 38 -29.41 -10.05 3.51
N ILE A 39 -29.85 -8.83 3.17
CA ILE A 39 -29.05 -7.61 3.30
C ILE A 39 -29.67 -6.75 4.40
N ILE A 40 -28.90 -6.43 5.43
CA ILE A 40 -29.26 -5.52 6.50
C ILE A 40 -28.66 -4.14 6.19
N LEU A 41 -29.51 -3.16 5.87
CA LEU A 41 -29.13 -1.77 5.63
C LEU A 41 -29.30 -0.96 6.92
N ILE A 42 -28.19 -0.46 7.45
CA ILE A 42 -28.17 0.33 8.69
C ILE A 42 -28.36 1.81 8.34
N LYS A 43 -29.35 2.46 8.91
CA LYS A 43 -29.59 3.90 8.78
C LYS A 43 -28.57 4.71 9.55
N SER A 44 -28.46 6.00 9.23
CA SER A 44 -27.60 6.93 9.97
C SER A 44 -27.96 6.92 11.46
N GLY A 45 -26.93 6.92 12.31
CA GLY A 45 -27.12 6.95 13.75
C GLY A 45 -25.90 6.52 14.55
N ILE A 46 -26.01 6.64 15.88
CA ILE A 46 -25.02 6.17 16.84
C ILE A 46 -25.60 4.94 17.54
N TYR A 47 -24.92 3.82 17.39
CA TYR A 47 -25.35 2.52 17.88
C TYR A 47 -24.52 2.12 19.11
N LYS A 48 -25.17 1.96 20.25
CA LYS A 48 -24.54 1.73 21.57
C LYS A 48 -24.82 0.35 22.17
N ASN A 49 -25.73 -0.41 21.59
CA ASN A 49 -26.18 -1.71 22.14
C ASN A 49 -25.23 -2.83 21.69
N VAL A 50 -23.96 -2.74 22.06
CA VAL A 50 -22.93 -3.75 21.77
C VAL A 50 -22.89 -4.83 22.87
N PRO A 51 -22.41 -6.06 22.58
CA PRO A 51 -21.87 -6.53 21.30
C PRO A 51 -22.96 -7.00 20.32
N TYR A 52 -22.67 -6.81 19.01
CA TYR A 52 -23.51 -7.40 17.97
C TYR A 52 -22.98 -8.78 17.59
N ARG A 53 -23.86 -9.78 17.67
CA ARG A 53 -23.57 -11.18 17.35
C ARG A 53 -24.28 -11.57 16.05
N LEU A 54 -23.50 -11.81 15.02
CA LEU A 54 -24.02 -12.12 13.69
C LEU A 54 -24.48 -13.58 13.59
N LYS A 55 -25.34 -13.85 12.61
CA LYS A 55 -25.79 -15.20 12.23
C LYS A 55 -25.09 -15.63 10.94
N SER A 56 -25.02 -16.93 10.72
CA SER A 56 -24.49 -17.49 9.49
C SER A 56 -25.44 -17.30 8.32
N GLY A 57 -24.89 -16.95 7.16
CA GLY A 57 -25.52 -17.17 5.88
C GLY A 57 -25.31 -18.60 5.37
N SER A 58 -25.28 -18.78 4.07
CA SER A 58 -24.95 -20.05 3.42
C SER A 58 -24.08 -19.79 2.17
N GLN A 59 -23.49 -20.85 1.64
CA GLN A 59 -22.68 -20.77 0.42
C GLN A 59 -23.49 -20.15 -0.73
N GLY A 60 -22.94 -19.10 -1.36
CA GLY A 60 -23.62 -18.34 -2.42
C GLY A 60 -24.71 -17.38 -1.93
N SER A 61 -25.04 -17.39 -0.63
CA SER A 61 -26.09 -16.55 -0.03
C SER A 61 -25.63 -16.03 1.34
N PRO A 62 -24.57 -15.18 1.43
CA PRO A 62 -24.11 -14.63 2.68
C PRO A 62 -25.14 -13.66 3.29
N ILE A 63 -25.14 -13.51 4.62
CA ILE A 63 -25.80 -12.38 5.25
C ILE A 63 -24.88 -11.17 5.15
N THR A 64 -25.40 -10.06 4.63
CA THR A 64 -24.61 -8.82 4.46
C THR A 64 -25.14 -7.73 5.38
N VAL A 65 -24.27 -7.17 6.21
CA VAL A 65 -24.54 -6.01 7.06
C VAL A 65 -23.79 -4.82 6.48
N LYS A 66 -24.53 -3.78 6.06
CA LYS A 66 -23.90 -2.59 5.47
C LYS A 66 -24.68 -1.30 5.76
N ALA A 67 -24.01 -0.16 5.56
CA ALA A 67 -24.66 1.13 5.66
C ALA A 67 -25.71 1.32 4.55
N ALA A 68 -26.83 1.93 4.88
CA ALA A 68 -27.76 2.40 3.84
C ALA A 68 -27.08 3.47 2.97
N PRO A 69 -27.46 3.62 1.70
CA PRO A 69 -26.86 4.62 0.83
C PRO A 69 -26.87 6.03 1.46
N GLY A 70 -25.71 6.66 1.55
CA GLY A 70 -25.51 7.97 2.17
C GLY A 70 -25.62 8.01 3.71
N ALA A 71 -25.72 6.86 4.38
CA ALA A 71 -25.82 6.84 5.83
C ALA A 71 -24.45 7.02 6.50
N THR A 72 -24.43 7.80 7.57
CA THR A 72 -23.31 7.88 8.52
C THR A 72 -23.63 7.00 9.73
N VAL A 73 -22.85 5.94 9.90
CA VAL A 73 -23.11 4.90 10.93
C VAL A 73 -21.92 4.82 11.88
N THR A 74 -22.15 5.15 13.14
CA THR A 74 -21.15 5.07 14.20
C THR A 74 -21.57 4.02 15.22
N PHE A 75 -20.68 3.08 15.50
CA PHE A 75 -20.81 2.16 16.64
C PHE A 75 -19.89 2.62 17.77
N THR A 76 -20.42 2.74 18.97
CA THR A 76 -19.62 3.07 20.15
C THR A 76 -19.88 2.05 21.25
N GLY A 77 -18.79 1.54 21.80
CA GLY A 77 -18.85 0.52 22.84
C GLY A 77 -18.43 1.04 24.21
N THR A 78 -17.92 0.14 25.01
CA THR A 78 -17.29 0.40 26.31
C THR A 78 -15.96 -0.33 26.38
N ALA A 79 -15.10 0.04 27.33
CA ALA A 79 -13.81 -0.63 27.53
C ALA A 79 -13.90 -2.13 27.86
N SER A 80 -15.10 -2.66 28.10
CA SER A 80 -15.32 -4.07 28.47
C SER A 80 -15.97 -4.92 27.37
N SER A 81 -16.36 -4.35 26.24
CA SER A 81 -17.07 -5.07 25.17
C SER A 81 -16.54 -4.72 23.79
N CYS A 82 -16.38 -5.74 22.96
CA CYS A 82 -16.13 -5.54 21.53
C CYS A 82 -17.42 -5.07 20.82
N ILE A 83 -17.32 -4.36 19.73
CA ILE A 83 -18.50 -3.90 18.97
C ILE A 83 -19.12 -5.07 18.21
N PHE A 84 -18.37 -5.74 17.37
CA PHE A 84 -18.75 -7.04 16.82
C PHE A 84 -18.03 -8.14 17.60
N ASP A 85 -18.78 -9.01 18.26
CA ASP A 85 -18.25 -10.15 19.03
C ASP A 85 -18.90 -11.42 18.52
N VAL A 86 -18.26 -12.05 17.55
CA VAL A 86 -18.86 -13.09 16.69
C VAL A 86 -18.08 -14.38 16.80
N TYR A 87 -18.79 -15.48 17.02
CA TYR A 87 -18.19 -16.80 17.14
C TYR A 87 -18.91 -17.81 16.26
N SER A 88 -18.12 -18.68 15.61
CA SER A 88 -18.61 -19.87 14.88
C SER A 88 -19.68 -19.55 13.82
N VAL A 89 -19.45 -18.49 13.04
CA VAL A 89 -20.32 -18.12 11.91
C VAL A 89 -19.64 -18.38 10.57
N SER A 90 -20.46 -18.52 9.53
CA SER A 90 -19.97 -18.65 8.16
C SER A 90 -20.81 -17.82 7.19
N TYR A 91 -20.19 -17.40 6.09
CA TYR A 91 -20.84 -16.67 5.00
C TYR A 91 -21.49 -15.37 5.48
N VAL A 92 -20.65 -14.45 5.95
CA VAL A 92 -21.07 -13.12 6.44
C VAL A 92 -20.22 -12.04 5.81
N ASN A 93 -20.86 -10.95 5.38
CA ASN A 93 -20.19 -9.74 4.96
C ASN A 93 -20.50 -8.60 5.93
N ILE A 94 -19.46 -7.88 6.36
CA ILE A 94 -19.57 -6.61 7.08
C ILE A 94 -18.96 -5.54 6.15
N GLU A 95 -19.81 -4.68 5.61
CA GLU A 95 -19.44 -3.71 4.57
C GLU A 95 -19.76 -2.29 5.04
N GLY A 96 -18.72 -1.52 5.38
CA GLY A 96 -18.86 -0.11 5.74
C GLY A 96 -19.48 0.76 4.63
N PRO A 97 -19.42 2.09 4.81
CA PRO A 97 -18.60 2.78 5.81
C PRO A 97 -19.17 2.71 7.22
N PHE A 98 -18.40 2.18 8.16
CA PHE A 98 -18.73 2.16 9.58
C PHE A 98 -17.60 2.73 10.42
N GLU A 99 -17.92 3.64 11.35
CA GLU A 99 -17.01 4.06 12.41
C GLU A 99 -17.25 3.21 13.67
N LEU A 100 -16.19 2.57 14.18
CA LEU A 100 -16.20 1.74 15.39
C LEU A 100 -15.23 2.33 16.39
N LYS A 101 -15.72 2.75 17.59
CA LYS A 101 -14.85 3.43 18.55
C LYS A 101 -15.22 3.22 20.02
N HIS A 102 -14.29 3.60 20.91
CA HIS A 102 -14.45 3.62 22.37
C HIS A 102 -14.90 2.27 22.93
N ALA A 103 -14.32 1.18 22.46
CA ALA A 103 -14.69 -0.18 22.82
C ALA A 103 -13.47 -0.96 23.37
N LEU A 104 -13.70 -2.17 23.88
CA LEU A 104 -12.62 -3.10 24.18
C LEU A 104 -11.90 -3.47 22.87
N CYS A 105 -12.66 -3.89 21.86
CA CYS A 105 -12.15 -4.12 20.51
C CYS A 105 -13.21 -3.74 19.45
N GLY A 106 -12.76 -3.53 18.21
CA GLY A 106 -13.68 -3.23 17.11
C GLY A 106 -14.44 -4.47 16.65
N ALA A 107 -13.77 -5.39 15.98
CA ALA A 107 -14.36 -6.63 15.49
C ALA A 107 -13.55 -7.85 15.94
N LYS A 108 -14.17 -8.68 16.78
CA LYS A 108 -13.65 -9.97 17.21
C LYS A 108 -14.48 -11.07 16.56
N ILE A 109 -13.90 -11.76 15.59
CA ILE A 109 -14.58 -12.74 14.76
C ILE A 109 -13.82 -14.06 14.85
N MET A 110 -14.27 -14.96 15.71
CA MET A 110 -13.52 -16.17 16.08
C MET A 110 -14.16 -17.45 15.53
N ASN A 111 -13.32 -18.38 15.10
CA ASN A 111 -13.75 -19.66 14.52
C ASN A 111 -14.78 -19.48 13.40
N ALA A 112 -14.54 -18.49 12.52
CA ALA A 112 -15.50 -18.09 11.51
C ALA A 112 -14.93 -18.33 10.09
N ASN A 113 -15.80 -18.68 9.15
CA ASN A 113 -15.39 -19.09 7.82
C ASN A 113 -16.14 -18.29 6.75
N TYR A 114 -15.44 -17.93 5.66
CA TYR A 114 -16.03 -17.16 4.57
C TYR A 114 -16.64 -15.84 5.04
N VAL A 115 -15.88 -15.12 5.87
CA VAL A 115 -16.28 -13.80 6.37
C VAL A 115 -15.46 -12.72 5.70
N ASN A 116 -16.14 -11.74 5.12
CA ASN A 116 -15.54 -10.57 4.52
C ASN A 116 -15.80 -9.33 5.40
N ILE A 117 -14.74 -8.55 5.64
CA ILE A 117 -14.81 -7.32 6.43
C ILE A 117 -14.17 -6.19 5.64
N SER A 118 -14.94 -5.15 5.34
CA SER A 118 -14.43 -4.02 4.57
C SER A 118 -15.06 -2.68 4.95
N GLY A 119 -14.32 -1.59 4.69
CA GLY A 119 -14.83 -0.22 4.88
C GLY A 119 -15.07 0.18 6.32
N LEU A 120 -14.39 -0.45 7.28
CA LEU A 120 -14.44 -0.08 8.68
C LEU A 120 -13.37 0.95 8.99
N THR A 121 -13.71 1.98 9.76
CA THR A 121 -12.78 2.85 10.48
C THR A 121 -12.86 2.50 11.96
N VAL A 122 -11.84 1.84 12.48
CA VAL A 122 -11.79 1.35 13.88
C VAL A 122 -10.74 2.13 14.64
N HIS A 123 -11.15 2.77 15.72
CA HIS A 123 -10.19 3.56 16.50
C HIS A 123 -10.57 3.72 17.98
N ASP A 124 -9.59 4.19 18.77
CA ASP A 124 -9.74 4.42 20.20
C ASP A 124 -10.27 3.17 20.93
N VAL A 125 -9.71 2.01 20.61
CA VAL A 125 -10.05 0.73 21.24
C VAL A 125 -8.97 0.28 22.20
N GLN A 126 -9.39 -0.37 23.30
CA GLN A 126 -8.46 -0.76 24.36
C GLN A 126 -7.52 -1.88 23.93
N GLN A 127 -8.01 -2.81 23.14
CA GLN A 127 -7.26 -3.95 22.61
C GLN A 127 -7.27 -3.94 21.07
N GLN A 128 -7.53 -5.08 20.44
CA GLN A 128 -7.44 -5.22 18.99
C GLN A 128 -8.49 -4.37 18.26
N GLY A 129 -8.08 -3.78 17.14
CA GLY A 129 -9.04 -3.21 16.20
C GLY A 129 -9.85 -4.29 15.51
N ILE A 130 -9.17 -5.23 14.84
CA ILE A 130 -9.79 -6.39 14.17
C ILE A 130 -8.98 -7.63 14.48
N VAL A 131 -9.61 -8.63 15.13
CA VAL A 131 -9.01 -9.92 15.41
C VAL A 131 -9.91 -11.06 14.96
N ARG A 132 -9.29 -12.13 14.47
CA ARG A 132 -10.05 -13.24 13.91
C ARG A 132 -9.34 -14.58 14.00
N SER A 133 -10.13 -15.65 13.88
CA SER A 133 -9.65 -17.00 13.57
C SER A 133 -10.65 -17.72 12.66
N GLY A 134 -10.23 -18.82 12.05
CA GLY A 134 -11.04 -19.63 11.14
C GLY A 134 -10.47 -19.67 9.74
N HIS A 135 -11.31 -19.85 8.71
CA HIS A 135 -10.84 -20.19 7.38
C HIS A 135 -11.49 -19.35 6.27
N ASN A 136 -10.76 -19.12 5.17
CA ASN A 136 -11.26 -18.49 3.95
C ASN A 136 -11.89 -17.11 4.19
N ASN A 137 -11.16 -16.22 4.85
CA ASN A 137 -11.69 -14.92 5.23
C ASN A 137 -10.90 -13.78 4.59
N HIS A 138 -11.56 -12.67 4.28
CA HIS A 138 -10.96 -11.52 3.63
C HIS A 138 -11.24 -10.23 4.39
N ILE A 139 -10.17 -9.54 4.79
CA ILE A 139 -10.21 -8.27 5.51
C ILE A 139 -9.54 -7.22 4.63
N PHE A 140 -10.31 -6.28 4.10
CA PHE A 140 -9.79 -5.38 3.09
C PHE A 140 -10.36 -3.96 3.17
N ASN A 141 -9.57 -2.98 2.76
CA ASN A 141 -9.98 -1.57 2.74
C ASN A 141 -10.51 -1.07 4.10
N ASN A 142 -9.92 -1.48 5.22
CA ASN A 142 -10.24 -0.97 6.54
C ASN A 142 -9.16 0.00 7.01
N GLU A 143 -9.52 0.95 7.85
CA GLU A 143 -8.58 1.81 8.58
C GLU A 143 -8.66 1.50 10.09
N VAL A 144 -7.51 1.22 10.70
CA VAL A 144 -7.41 0.89 12.14
C VAL A 144 -6.32 1.76 12.76
N TYR A 145 -6.68 2.56 13.76
CA TYR A 145 -5.71 3.43 14.44
C TYR A 145 -6.06 3.63 15.92
N ASN A 146 -5.13 4.17 16.70
CA ASN A 146 -5.30 4.29 18.15
C ASN A 146 -5.82 2.97 18.76
N CYS A 147 -5.22 1.86 18.36
CA CYS A 147 -5.52 0.53 18.89
C CYS A 147 -4.60 0.17 20.04
N VAL A 148 -4.98 -0.81 20.85
CA VAL A 148 -4.27 -1.30 22.03
C VAL A 148 -3.97 -0.16 23.02
N MET A 149 -4.98 0.69 23.24
CA MET A 149 -4.87 1.87 24.09
C MET A 149 -4.55 1.53 25.57
N GLU A 150 -4.79 0.30 26.01
CA GLU A 150 -4.37 -0.19 27.33
C GLU A 150 -2.86 -0.08 27.54
N ASN A 151 -2.05 -0.13 26.47
CA ASN A 151 -0.60 0.02 26.51
C ASN A 151 -0.12 1.49 26.49
N LYS A 152 -0.99 2.46 26.21
CA LYS A 152 -0.60 3.85 26.00
C LYS A 152 0.24 4.44 27.13
N ALA A 153 -0.17 4.20 28.37
CA ALA A 153 0.52 4.75 29.55
C ALA A 153 1.84 4.05 29.86
N THR A 154 2.05 2.85 29.34
CA THR A 154 3.17 1.97 29.70
C THR A 154 4.05 1.58 28.52
N ALA A 155 3.78 2.08 27.32
CA ALA A 155 4.45 1.69 26.08
C ALA A 155 5.97 1.70 26.16
N LYS A 156 6.56 2.74 26.76
CA LYS A 156 8.02 2.90 26.85
C LYS A 156 8.68 2.12 28.01
N SER A 157 7.95 1.81 29.06
CA SER A 157 8.52 1.22 30.29
C SER A 157 8.19 -0.25 30.46
N LYS A 158 7.29 -0.80 29.67
CA LYS A 158 6.69 -2.05 29.89
C LYS A 158 6.73 -2.96 28.68
N ASP A 159 6.81 -4.18 29.05
CA ASP A 159 6.24 -5.26 28.34
C ASP A 159 4.72 -5.22 28.55
N GLY A 160 4.06 -4.22 27.99
CA GLY A 160 2.61 -4.18 27.92
C GLY A 160 2.12 -5.49 27.31
N GLY A 161 0.88 -5.87 27.46
CA GLY A 161 0.35 -7.02 26.74
C GLY A 161 0.69 -6.91 25.25
N TRP A 162 1.14 -7.98 24.63
CA TRP A 162 1.49 -8.07 23.22
C TRP A 162 0.24 -8.18 22.35
N SER A 163 -0.74 -7.30 22.61
CA SER A 163 -1.93 -7.21 21.76
C SER A 163 -1.57 -6.58 20.44
N GLN A 164 -2.31 -6.93 19.42
CA GLN A 164 -2.11 -6.51 18.06
C GLN A 164 -3.23 -5.57 17.60
N CYS A 165 -2.94 -4.65 16.69
CA CYS A 165 -3.97 -3.81 16.11
C CYS A 165 -4.89 -4.61 15.19
N VAL A 166 -4.30 -5.45 14.34
CA VAL A 166 -5.01 -6.39 13.48
C VAL A 166 -4.32 -7.75 13.56
N ALA A 167 -5.06 -8.82 13.71
CA ALA A 167 -4.45 -10.14 13.80
C ALA A 167 -5.34 -11.27 13.25
N VAL A 168 -4.67 -12.33 12.83
CA VAL A 168 -5.25 -13.67 12.76
C VAL A 168 -4.61 -14.54 13.85
N TRP A 169 -5.43 -15.25 14.59
CA TRP A 169 -5.00 -16.27 15.54
C TRP A 169 -5.32 -17.66 15.03
N GLY A 170 -4.61 -18.68 15.49
CA GLY A 170 -5.01 -20.06 15.32
C GLY A 170 -6.45 -20.29 15.81
N VAL A 171 -7.13 -21.28 15.28
CA VAL A 171 -8.47 -21.67 15.76
C VAL A 171 -8.39 -22.11 17.22
N SER A 172 -7.33 -22.82 17.56
CA SER A 172 -6.87 -23.14 18.90
C SER A 172 -5.37 -23.41 18.85
N TYR A 173 -4.71 -23.53 20.01
CA TYR A 173 -3.27 -23.82 20.05
C TYR A 173 -2.90 -25.03 19.17
N GLY A 174 -1.99 -24.80 18.21
CA GLY A 174 -1.54 -25.82 17.26
C GLY A 174 -2.54 -26.14 16.14
N VAL A 175 -3.67 -25.42 16.05
CA VAL A 175 -4.66 -25.56 14.98
C VAL A 175 -4.71 -24.28 14.17
N PHE A 176 -4.20 -24.32 12.96
CA PHE A 176 -4.05 -23.16 12.11
C PHE A 176 -5.38 -22.55 11.63
N SER A 177 -5.45 -21.23 11.63
CA SER A 177 -6.34 -20.53 10.72
C SER A 177 -5.79 -20.61 9.30
N THR A 178 -6.64 -20.70 8.28
CA THR A 178 -6.16 -20.89 6.90
C THR A 178 -6.83 -19.98 5.88
N ASN A 179 -6.07 -19.66 4.82
CA ASN A 179 -6.57 -18.90 3.67
C ASN A 179 -7.15 -17.53 4.08
N ILE A 180 -6.40 -16.79 4.89
CA ILE A 180 -6.79 -15.46 5.35
C ILE A 180 -6.04 -14.42 4.51
N ILE A 181 -6.79 -13.42 4.02
CA ILE A 181 -6.21 -12.33 3.23
C ILE A 181 -6.46 -11.00 3.94
N PHE A 182 -5.38 -10.27 4.20
CA PHE A 182 -5.41 -8.87 4.59
C PHE A 182 -4.98 -8.03 3.41
N GLU A 183 -5.89 -7.21 2.85
CA GLU A 183 -5.63 -6.48 1.61
C GLU A 183 -5.99 -5.00 1.74
N LYS A 184 -5.03 -4.12 1.38
CA LYS A 184 -5.26 -2.67 1.32
C LYS A 184 -5.84 -2.07 2.60
N ASN A 185 -5.48 -2.61 3.75
CA ASN A 185 -5.83 -1.99 5.02
C ASN A 185 -4.81 -0.92 5.39
N LYS A 186 -5.26 0.11 6.09
CA LYS A 186 -4.42 1.14 6.67
C LYS A 186 -4.42 0.99 8.19
N ILE A 187 -3.25 0.72 8.78
CA ILE A 187 -3.08 0.46 10.21
C ILE A 187 -2.04 1.46 10.72
N HIS A 188 -2.41 2.29 11.70
CA HIS A 188 -1.47 3.31 12.14
C HIS A 188 -1.71 3.77 13.58
N GLU A 189 -0.68 4.42 14.16
CA GLU A 189 -0.70 4.98 15.51
C GLU A 189 -1.21 3.97 16.56
N GLY A 190 -0.65 2.76 16.54
CA GLY A 190 -1.02 1.69 17.46
C GLY A 190 -0.05 1.51 18.63
N TYR A 191 -0.57 1.22 19.81
CA TYR A 191 0.22 0.76 20.97
C TYR A 191 0.31 -0.78 21.03
N GLY A 192 0.02 -1.45 19.93
CA GLY A 192 0.18 -2.87 19.67
C GLY A 192 0.95 -3.14 18.39
N GLU A 193 1.27 -4.38 18.15
CA GLU A 193 1.83 -4.79 16.87
C GLU A 193 0.84 -4.50 15.74
N GLY A 194 1.34 -4.22 14.55
CA GLY A 194 0.49 -3.73 13.47
C GLY A 194 -0.45 -4.81 12.95
N LEU A 195 0.10 -5.77 12.20
CA LEU A 195 -0.63 -6.91 11.61
C LEU A 195 0.09 -8.21 11.94
N ASP A 196 -0.59 -9.14 12.58
CA ASP A 196 0.02 -10.39 13.01
C ASP A 196 -0.63 -11.65 12.43
N PHE A 197 0.23 -12.59 12.08
CA PHE A 197 -0.11 -13.97 11.74
C PHE A 197 0.36 -14.91 12.86
N LEU A 198 -0.56 -15.36 13.68
CA LEU A 198 -0.29 -16.30 14.76
C LEU A 198 -0.93 -17.65 14.44
N GLU A 199 -0.12 -18.68 14.24
CA GLU A 199 -0.58 -20.02 13.82
C GLU A 199 -1.51 -19.96 12.59
N CYS A 200 -1.00 -19.33 11.52
CA CYS A 200 -1.73 -19.18 10.26
C CYS A 200 -1.06 -19.96 9.12
N GLU A 201 -1.85 -20.52 8.24
CA GLU A 201 -1.37 -21.22 7.04
C GLU A 201 -2.07 -20.72 5.77
N ASN A 202 -1.32 -20.55 4.68
CA ASN A 202 -1.81 -20.01 3.41
C ASN A 202 -2.43 -18.62 3.56
N CYS A 203 -1.78 -17.74 4.32
CA CYS A 203 -2.30 -16.42 4.63
C CYS A 203 -1.49 -15.33 3.90
N LYS A 204 -2.14 -14.18 3.68
CA LYS A 204 -1.54 -13.11 2.88
C LYS A 204 -1.73 -11.74 3.50
N ALA A 205 -0.70 -10.88 3.39
CA ALA A 205 -0.77 -9.45 3.60
C ALA A 205 -0.38 -8.74 2.30
N ILE A 206 -1.32 -8.12 1.61
CA ILE A 206 -1.11 -7.55 0.28
C ILE A 206 -1.52 -6.08 0.24
N GLY A 207 -0.59 -5.20 -0.14
CA GLY A 207 -0.88 -3.79 -0.38
C GLY A 207 -1.37 -3.02 0.86
N ASN A 208 -1.04 -3.48 2.07
CA ASN A 208 -1.41 -2.76 3.29
C ASN A 208 -0.43 -1.62 3.57
N GLU A 209 -0.91 -0.56 4.18
CA GLU A 209 -0.09 0.52 4.73
C GLU A 209 -0.09 0.44 6.26
N ILE A 210 1.08 0.17 6.86
CA ILE A 210 1.23 0.02 8.30
C ILE A 210 2.26 1.03 8.80
N THR A 211 1.81 1.96 9.65
CA THR A 211 2.64 3.05 10.13
C THR A 211 2.62 3.10 11.65
N ASN A 212 3.81 3.23 12.27
CA ASN A 212 3.95 3.40 13.71
C ASN A 212 3.34 2.25 14.54
N GLY A 213 3.58 1.02 14.13
CA GLY A 213 3.30 -0.14 14.99
C GLY A 213 4.21 -0.14 16.22
N PHE A 214 3.74 -0.78 17.28
CA PHE A 214 4.51 -1.06 18.48
C PHE A 214 5.39 -2.28 18.23
N SER A 215 6.56 -2.48 18.47
CA SER A 215 7.44 -3.64 18.24
C SER A 215 7.60 -4.09 16.78
N MET A 216 6.54 -4.52 16.10
CA MET A 216 6.54 -5.00 14.73
C MET A 216 5.44 -4.31 13.90
N ASN A 217 5.70 -3.98 12.65
CA ASN A 217 4.63 -3.57 11.73
C ASN A 217 3.89 -4.80 11.18
N ILE A 218 4.63 -5.84 10.75
CA ILE A 218 4.05 -7.16 10.47
C ILE A 218 4.79 -8.20 11.30
N TYR A 219 4.06 -9.11 11.93
CA TYR A 219 4.63 -10.21 12.68
C TYR A 219 4.10 -11.56 12.20
N VAL A 220 5.00 -12.54 12.13
CA VAL A 220 4.69 -13.92 11.72
C VAL A 220 5.17 -14.85 12.83
N ASP A 221 4.23 -15.40 13.61
CA ASP A 221 4.51 -16.34 14.66
C ASP A 221 4.01 -17.75 14.31
N ALA A 222 4.90 -18.73 14.40
CA ALA A 222 4.60 -20.14 14.22
C ALA A 222 3.71 -20.44 13.00
N SER A 223 3.90 -19.70 11.91
CA SER A 223 3.04 -19.73 10.72
C SER A 223 3.79 -20.23 9.49
N LYS A 224 3.06 -20.69 8.48
CA LYS A 224 3.64 -21.22 7.24
C LYS A 224 2.83 -20.85 6.00
N ASN A 225 3.48 -20.88 4.83
CA ASN A 225 2.88 -20.48 3.56
C ASN A 225 2.33 -19.04 3.62
N ILE A 226 3.13 -18.10 4.08
CA ILE A 226 2.73 -16.69 4.24
C ILE A 226 3.29 -15.87 3.09
N GLU A 227 2.44 -15.08 2.46
CA GLU A 227 2.80 -14.09 1.44
C GLU A 227 2.64 -12.67 1.98
N ILE A 228 3.73 -11.91 1.97
CA ILE A 228 3.78 -10.49 2.38
C ILE A 228 4.22 -9.70 1.15
N ASP A 229 3.27 -9.14 0.42
CA ASP A 229 3.54 -8.52 -0.88
C ASP A 229 3.03 -7.09 -0.97
N SER A 230 3.85 -6.21 -1.54
CA SER A 230 3.46 -4.83 -1.89
C SER A 230 2.94 -3.99 -0.72
N ASN A 231 3.42 -4.22 0.52
CA ASN A 231 3.03 -3.42 1.67
C ASN A 231 3.97 -2.23 1.87
N ILE A 232 3.45 -1.14 2.45
CA ILE A 232 4.22 -0.01 2.96
C ILE A 232 4.30 -0.14 4.47
N LEU A 233 5.51 -0.31 4.99
CA LEU A 233 5.79 -0.47 6.42
C LEU A 233 6.66 0.69 6.88
N ARG A 234 6.13 1.55 7.76
CA ARG A 234 6.77 2.82 8.09
C ARG A 234 6.85 3.06 9.60
N VAL A 235 7.92 3.75 10.03
CA VAL A 235 7.97 4.39 11.35
C VAL A 235 8.44 5.82 11.15
N ASN A 236 7.60 6.79 11.45
CA ASN A 236 7.86 8.21 11.25
C ASN A 236 7.86 9.04 12.54
N THR A 237 7.60 8.40 13.69
CA THR A 237 7.67 9.04 15.00
C THR A 237 8.15 8.07 16.07
N ASP A 238 8.74 8.61 17.14
CA ASP A 238 9.18 7.84 18.31
C ASP A 238 8.11 7.70 19.40
N THR A 239 6.89 8.19 19.14
CA THR A 239 5.80 8.17 20.11
C THR A 239 5.39 6.76 20.52
N TYR A 240 5.40 5.83 19.55
CA TYR A 240 4.96 4.45 19.72
C TYR A 240 6.10 3.47 19.96
N ASN A 241 7.27 3.97 20.31
CA ASN A 241 8.42 3.11 20.59
C ASN A 241 8.21 2.26 21.85
N THR A 242 8.64 0.99 21.74
CA THR A 242 8.83 0.15 22.91
C THR A 242 10.09 0.54 23.70
N LYS A 243 10.37 -0.13 24.81
CA LYS A 243 11.65 0.00 25.51
C LYS A 243 12.86 -0.40 24.63
N TRP A 244 12.65 -1.11 23.55
CA TRP A 244 13.70 -1.47 22.59
C TRP A 244 13.81 -0.49 21.42
N GLY A 245 13.01 0.56 21.37
CA GLY A 245 12.99 1.57 20.32
C GLY A 245 11.87 1.38 19.30
N ARG A 246 12.11 1.83 18.08
CA ARG A 246 11.15 1.80 16.98
C ARG A 246 10.76 0.39 16.58
N ALA A 247 9.57 0.24 16.02
CA ALA A 247 9.13 -1.02 15.45
C ALA A 247 10.07 -1.54 14.35
N CYS A 248 10.12 -2.85 14.24
CA CYS A 248 10.69 -3.53 13.08
C CYS A 248 9.69 -3.55 11.92
N GLY A 249 10.17 -3.68 10.69
CA GLY A 249 9.32 -3.81 9.51
C GLY A 249 8.54 -5.12 9.54
N ILE A 250 9.24 -6.24 9.33
CA ILE A 250 8.66 -7.59 9.36
C ILE A 250 9.44 -8.43 10.37
N GLY A 251 8.76 -8.93 11.39
CA GLY A 251 9.31 -9.86 12.36
C GLY A 251 8.81 -11.28 12.13
N MET A 252 9.65 -12.26 12.45
CA MET A 252 9.30 -13.67 12.38
C MET A 252 9.87 -14.40 13.59
N ALA A 253 9.06 -15.25 14.24
CA ALA A 253 9.54 -16.14 15.29
C ALA A 253 8.63 -17.36 15.47
N PRO A 254 9.18 -18.51 15.80
CA PRO A 254 8.41 -19.67 16.24
C PRO A 254 8.25 -19.63 17.78
N GLU A 255 7.51 -18.67 18.32
CA GLU A 255 7.41 -18.47 19.78
C GLU A 255 6.77 -19.62 20.53
N SER A 256 5.83 -20.32 19.89
CA SER A 256 5.19 -21.50 20.46
C SER A 256 6.17 -22.67 20.67
N GLY A 257 7.38 -22.57 20.13
CA GLY A 257 8.48 -23.56 20.32
C GLY A 257 8.27 -24.90 19.64
N LYS A 258 7.21 -25.08 18.86
CA LYS A 258 6.85 -26.37 18.25
C LYS A 258 6.88 -26.39 16.74
N LEU A 259 6.78 -25.22 16.11
CA LEU A 259 6.64 -25.12 14.67
C LEU A 259 7.71 -24.21 14.09
N ASN A 260 8.35 -24.63 13.02
CA ASN A 260 9.24 -23.77 12.26
C ASN A 260 8.43 -22.72 11.49
N ILE A 261 9.05 -21.58 11.25
CA ILE A 261 8.59 -20.66 10.19
C ILE A 261 8.95 -21.32 8.87
N ASP A 262 7.97 -21.54 8.00
CA ASP A 262 8.20 -22.26 6.75
C ASP A 262 7.46 -21.63 5.58
N ASN A 263 8.12 -21.58 4.42
CA ASN A 263 7.58 -21.07 3.16
C ASN A 263 7.01 -19.64 3.30
N ILE A 264 7.89 -18.69 3.60
CA ILE A 264 7.52 -17.27 3.71
C ILE A 264 8.04 -16.53 2.47
N LEU A 265 7.13 -15.85 1.78
CA LEU A 265 7.42 -15.05 0.61
C LEU A 265 7.24 -13.55 0.93
N ILE A 266 8.34 -12.80 0.91
CA ILE A 266 8.37 -11.36 1.21
C ILE A 266 8.80 -10.63 -0.06
N THR A 267 7.85 -9.98 -0.74
CA THR A 267 8.11 -9.39 -2.07
C THR A 267 7.57 -7.97 -2.19
N ASN A 268 8.26 -7.14 -2.97
CA ASN A 268 7.80 -5.81 -3.35
C ASN A 268 7.46 -4.86 -2.18
N ASN A 269 7.84 -5.19 -0.94
CA ASN A 269 7.52 -4.31 0.18
C ASN A 269 8.45 -3.09 0.21
N ILE A 270 7.92 -1.98 0.70
CA ILE A 270 8.67 -0.75 0.95
C ILE A 270 8.70 -0.51 2.46
N ILE A 271 9.88 -0.62 3.07
CA ILE A 271 10.10 -0.52 4.51
C ILE A 271 10.90 0.74 4.80
N ILE A 272 10.34 1.69 5.56
CA ILE A 272 10.92 3.02 5.78
C ILE A 272 11.04 3.36 7.26
N GLY A 273 12.22 3.82 7.69
CA GLY A 273 12.42 4.42 9.01
C GLY A 273 12.26 3.47 10.20
N THR A 274 12.29 2.17 9.96
CA THR A 274 12.16 1.14 10.99
C THR A 274 13.48 0.90 11.72
N ARG A 275 13.44 0.33 12.91
CA ARG A 275 14.64 -0.06 13.64
C ARG A 275 15.38 -1.17 12.91
N MET A 276 14.70 -2.28 12.63
CA MET A 276 15.16 -3.37 11.78
C MET A 276 14.18 -3.53 10.61
N GLY A 277 14.68 -3.98 9.46
CA GLY A 277 13.83 -4.17 8.29
C GLY A 277 13.09 -5.51 8.37
N ILE A 278 13.81 -6.61 8.14
CA ILE A 278 13.26 -7.97 8.18
C ILE A 278 14.06 -8.77 9.23
N TYR A 279 13.36 -9.35 10.18
CA TYR A 279 13.97 -9.88 11.38
C TYR A 279 13.41 -11.25 11.74
N PHE A 280 14.30 -12.20 12.00
CA PHE A 280 13.98 -13.50 12.60
C PHE A 280 14.66 -13.63 13.96
N PHE A 281 13.91 -14.04 14.97
CA PHE A 281 14.47 -14.38 16.27
C PHE A 281 13.92 -15.70 16.79
N THR A 282 14.64 -16.30 17.74
CA THR A 282 14.23 -17.52 18.43
C THR A 282 14.06 -17.25 19.91
N MET A 283 13.03 -17.85 20.49
CA MET A 283 12.89 -17.98 21.94
C MET A 283 13.66 -19.21 22.43
N ALA A 284 13.84 -19.34 23.74
CA ALA A 284 14.60 -20.45 24.32
C ALA A 284 14.13 -21.85 23.89
N ASN A 285 12.85 -21.98 23.55
CA ASN A 285 12.24 -23.24 23.07
C ASN A 285 11.91 -23.20 21.58
N GLY A 286 12.43 -22.22 20.86
CA GLY A 286 12.04 -21.92 19.50
C GLY A 286 12.54 -22.93 18.47
N GLY A 287 11.95 -22.87 17.28
CA GLY A 287 12.30 -23.67 16.11
C GLY A 287 13.29 -23.00 15.17
N GLY A 288 13.18 -23.32 13.90
CA GLY A 288 13.98 -22.77 12.81
C GLY A 288 13.14 -22.07 11.75
N TYR A 289 13.77 -21.83 10.62
CA TYR A 289 13.11 -21.27 9.45
C TYR A 289 13.56 -21.97 8.18
N ASN A 290 12.63 -22.22 7.27
CA ASN A 290 12.93 -22.83 5.99
C ASN A 290 12.21 -22.08 4.87
N ASN A 291 12.80 -22.13 3.67
CA ASN A 291 12.19 -21.61 2.47
C ASN A 291 11.70 -20.16 2.59
N VAL A 292 12.49 -19.29 3.24
CA VAL A 292 12.21 -17.86 3.33
C VAL A 292 12.76 -17.18 2.08
N LYS A 293 11.90 -16.46 1.38
CA LYS A 293 12.23 -15.73 0.14
C LYS A 293 12.03 -14.24 0.36
N ILE A 294 13.10 -13.46 0.23
CA ILE A 294 13.11 -11.99 0.34
C ILE A 294 13.50 -11.43 -1.02
N LEU A 295 12.52 -11.02 -1.82
CA LEU A 295 12.73 -10.71 -3.22
C LEU A 295 12.15 -9.34 -3.58
N HIS A 296 12.92 -8.51 -4.29
CA HIS A 296 12.44 -7.24 -4.83
C HIS A 296 11.88 -6.26 -3.79
N ASN A 297 12.39 -6.24 -2.55
CA ASN A 297 11.96 -5.25 -1.56
C ASN A 297 12.85 -4.00 -1.61
N THR A 298 12.31 -2.88 -1.16
CA THR A 298 13.05 -1.63 -0.94
C THR A 298 13.05 -1.29 0.54
N LEU A 299 14.22 -1.33 1.17
CA LEU A 299 14.41 -0.96 2.57
C LEU A 299 15.12 0.39 2.62
N TRP A 300 14.43 1.39 3.11
CA TRP A 300 14.86 2.77 3.08
C TRP A 300 15.02 3.35 4.49
N ASN A 301 16.19 3.87 4.78
CA ASN A 301 16.47 4.52 6.06
C ASN A 301 16.19 3.63 7.29
N VAL A 302 16.69 2.39 7.25
CA VAL A 302 16.60 1.44 8.36
C VAL A 302 17.80 1.65 9.29
N PHE A 303 17.54 1.81 10.61
CA PHE A 303 18.51 2.40 11.54
C PHE A 303 19.53 1.45 12.12
N THR A 304 19.23 0.16 12.28
CA THR A 304 20.19 -0.75 12.93
C THR A 304 20.57 -1.93 12.06
N THR A 305 19.62 -2.75 11.64
CA THR A 305 19.89 -3.97 10.89
C THR A 305 18.79 -4.17 9.85
N PRO A 306 19.09 -4.02 8.56
CA PRO A 306 18.07 -4.16 7.52
C PRO A 306 17.55 -5.59 7.41
N VAL A 307 18.40 -6.61 7.57
CA VAL A 307 17.99 -8.01 7.59
C VAL A 307 18.80 -8.72 8.66
N TRP A 308 18.13 -9.35 9.62
CA TRP A 308 18.80 -10.08 10.69
C TRP A 308 18.09 -11.39 11.00
N PHE A 309 18.75 -12.50 10.73
CA PHE A 309 18.29 -13.84 11.06
C PHE A 309 19.20 -14.43 12.13
N ARG A 310 18.72 -14.49 13.38
CA ARG A 310 19.44 -15.10 14.48
C ARG A 310 19.62 -16.61 14.26
N PRO A 311 20.61 -17.25 14.90
CA PRO A 311 20.76 -18.68 14.82
C PRO A 311 19.48 -19.41 15.21
N PRO A 312 18.95 -20.29 14.36
CA PRO A 312 17.79 -21.11 14.70
C PRO A 312 18.19 -22.26 15.62
N THR A 313 17.24 -22.74 16.40
CA THR A 313 17.49 -23.90 17.28
C THR A 313 17.35 -25.25 16.56
N THR A 314 16.52 -25.31 15.51
CA THR A 314 16.26 -26.55 14.75
C THR A 314 16.81 -26.53 13.32
N GLY A 315 17.50 -25.46 12.94
CA GLY A 315 18.12 -25.33 11.62
C GLY A 315 17.39 -24.38 10.68
N ALA A 316 18.02 -24.14 9.54
CA ALA A 316 17.51 -23.33 8.45
C ALA A 316 17.94 -23.91 7.10
N SER A 317 17.12 -23.73 6.06
CA SER A 317 17.46 -24.20 4.72
C SER A 317 16.67 -23.47 3.62
N ASN A 318 17.18 -23.57 2.38
CA ASN A 318 16.50 -23.17 1.16
C ASN A 318 15.98 -21.72 1.15
N CYS A 319 16.75 -20.79 1.74
CA CYS A 319 16.40 -19.37 1.79
C CYS A 319 17.03 -18.59 0.64
N GLU A 320 16.38 -17.52 0.23
CA GLU A 320 16.81 -16.72 -0.90
C GLU A 320 16.61 -15.23 -0.62
N MET A 321 17.62 -14.41 -0.91
CA MET A 321 17.52 -12.96 -0.83
C MET A 321 18.10 -12.35 -2.10
N LYS A 322 17.23 -11.86 -2.98
CA LYS A 322 17.60 -11.39 -4.32
C LYS A 322 16.84 -10.14 -4.76
N ASN A 323 17.51 -9.33 -5.56
CA ASN A 323 16.94 -8.14 -6.19
C ASN A 323 16.37 -7.12 -5.19
N ASN A 324 16.90 -7.06 -3.96
CA ASN A 324 16.45 -6.07 -2.99
C ASN A 324 17.32 -4.82 -3.06
N PHE A 325 16.72 -3.68 -2.77
CA PHE A 325 17.41 -2.42 -2.58
C PHE A 325 17.47 -2.07 -1.09
N PHE A 326 18.67 -1.86 -0.57
CA PHE A 326 18.92 -1.52 0.82
C PHE A 326 19.61 -0.16 0.93
N TYR A 327 18.90 0.83 1.44
CA TYR A 327 19.47 2.10 1.91
C TYR A 327 19.43 2.11 3.45
N VAL A 328 20.56 1.84 4.08
CA VAL A 328 20.58 1.40 5.47
C VAL A 328 21.79 1.92 6.23
N ASP A 329 21.64 2.04 7.54
CA ASP A 329 22.71 2.31 8.49
C ASP A 329 22.89 1.08 9.38
N GLY A 330 23.51 0.02 8.86
CA GLY A 330 23.65 -1.21 9.64
C GLY A 330 24.14 -2.41 8.85
N ILE A 331 24.19 -3.53 9.52
CA ILE A 331 24.75 -4.79 9.02
C ILE A 331 23.62 -5.75 8.68
N ILE A 332 23.73 -6.44 7.53
CA ILE A 332 22.91 -7.61 7.22
C ILE A 332 23.62 -8.84 7.81
N ASP A 333 22.88 -9.63 8.59
CA ASP A 333 23.41 -10.84 9.21
C ASP A 333 22.41 -12.00 9.14
N PHE A 334 22.90 -13.15 8.71
CA PHE A 334 22.09 -14.38 8.70
C PHE A 334 22.85 -15.54 9.30
N ASN A 335 22.14 -16.35 10.07
CA ASN A 335 22.65 -17.58 10.63
C ASN A 335 21.67 -18.74 10.40
N PRO A 336 22.13 -19.85 9.82
CA PRO A 336 23.44 -20.07 9.20
C PRO A 336 23.50 -19.46 7.78
N LYS A 337 24.66 -18.94 7.41
CA LYS A 337 24.88 -18.38 6.06
C LYS A 337 24.65 -19.42 4.95
N SER A 338 24.96 -20.67 5.22
CA SER A 338 24.77 -21.78 4.27
C SER A 338 23.33 -22.04 3.87
N ALA A 339 22.36 -21.54 4.64
CA ALA A 339 20.94 -21.63 4.30
C ALA A 339 20.50 -20.68 3.18
N TRP A 340 21.32 -19.67 2.86
CA TRP A 340 20.93 -18.55 2.02
C TRP A 340 21.63 -18.53 0.66
N SER A 341 20.85 -18.34 -0.39
CA SER A 341 21.30 -17.95 -1.72
C SER A 341 21.09 -16.45 -1.91
N LEU A 342 22.18 -15.72 -2.14
CA LEU A 342 22.16 -14.28 -2.33
C LEU A 342 22.38 -13.95 -3.80
N GLY A 343 21.88 -12.82 -4.29
CA GLY A 343 22.17 -12.36 -5.63
C GLY A 343 21.49 -11.06 -6.03
N HIS A 344 22.16 -10.25 -6.83
CA HIS A 344 21.64 -9.05 -7.43
C HIS A 344 20.97 -8.09 -6.43
N ASN A 345 21.46 -8.02 -5.18
CA ASN A 345 21.02 -7.02 -4.24
C ASN A 345 21.84 -5.75 -4.40
N TYR A 346 21.24 -4.62 -4.08
CA TYR A 346 21.95 -3.35 -4.05
C TYR A 346 22.01 -2.84 -2.62
N TYR A 347 23.22 -2.60 -2.15
CA TYR A 347 23.49 -2.14 -0.80
C TYR A 347 24.08 -0.73 -0.83
N TYR A 348 23.39 0.22 -0.25
CA TYR A 348 23.95 1.50 0.10
C TYR A 348 24.05 1.57 1.63
N ASN A 349 25.25 1.73 2.14
CA ASN A 349 25.50 1.88 3.57
C ASN A 349 26.36 3.11 3.82
N ILE A 350 25.86 4.04 4.64
CA ILE A 350 26.53 5.29 5.00
C ILE A 350 27.85 5.03 5.72
N ASN A 351 27.92 4.00 6.56
CA ASN A 351 29.07 3.68 7.41
C ASN A 351 30.04 2.64 6.81
N GLY A 352 29.81 2.22 5.60
CA GLY A 352 30.64 1.25 4.88
C GLY A 352 30.07 -0.16 4.80
N VAL A 353 30.46 -0.89 3.78
CA VAL A 353 29.98 -2.25 3.49
C VAL A 353 30.76 -3.23 4.35
N PRO A 354 30.16 -3.90 5.32
CA PRO A 354 30.83 -4.99 6.02
C PRO A 354 31.10 -6.13 5.02
N GLY A 355 32.23 -6.88 5.18
CA GLY A 355 32.68 -7.92 4.30
C GLY A 355 31.81 -9.20 4.18
N ILE A 356 30.52 -9.08 4.46
CA ILE A 356 29.53 -10.17 4.42
C ILE A 356 28.97 -10.39 3.01
N TYR A 357 29.15 -9.42 2.12
CA TYR A 357 28.54 -9.39 0.79
C TYR A 357 29.45 -9.94 -0.29
N SER A 358 29.94 -11.14 -0.13
CA SER A 358 30.79 -11.83 -1.10
C SER A 358 30.04 -12.46 -2.28
N ASP A 359 28.86 -11.98 -2.57
CA ASP A 359 28.12 -12.35 -3.76
C ASP A 359 28.55 -11.41 -4.88
N SER A 360 29.20 -11.97 -5.88
CA SER A 360 29.79 -11.21 -7.01
C SER A 360 28.74 -10.53 -7.91
N SER A 361 27.46 -10.90 -7.78
CA SER A 361 26.35 -10.32 -8.55
C SER A 361 25.68 -9.15 -7.84
N SER A 362 25.92 -8.97 -6.54
CA SER A 362 25.38 -7.86 -5.76
C SER A 362 26.30 -6.63 -5.84
N MET A 363 25.69 -5.46 -5.75
CA MET A 363 26.38 -4.17 -5.83
C MET A 363 26.38 -3.46 -4.50
N ALA A 364 27.48 -2.81 -4.17
CA ALA A 364 27.59 -2.00 -2.96
C ALA A 364 28.21 -0.63 -3.28
N ALA A 365 27.66 0.43 -2.69
CA ALA A 365 28.18 1.77 -2.83
C ALA A 365 28.33 2.48 -1.49
N LYS A 366 29.42 3.27 -1.35
CA LYS A 366 29.70 4.09 -0.17
C LYS A 366 29.22 5.54 -0.30
N SER A 367 29.09 6.00 -1.53
CA SER A 367 28.54 7.34 -1.82
C SER A 367 27.68 7.23 -3.06
N LEU A 368 26.46 7.74 -2.97
CA LEU A 368 25.53 7.78 -4.08
C LEU A 368 24.89 9.14 -4.10
N ASP A 369 24.88 9.71 -5.28
CA ASP A 369 23.95 10.79 -5.55
C ASP A 369 22.56 10.17 -5.72
N ILE A 370 21.76 10.22 -4.64
CA ILE A 370 20.39 9.68 -4.59
C ILE A 370 19.55 10.23 -5.73
N SER A 371 19.83 11.47 -6.15
CA SER A 371 19.14 12.11 -7.26
C SER A 371 19.32 11.39 -8.60
N THR A 372 20.32 10.52 -8.71
CA THR A 372 20.61 9.76 -9.93
C THR A 372 20.01 8.35 -9.93
N ILE A 373 19.61 7.82 -8.76
CA ILE A 373 19.10 6.46 -8.64
C ILE A 373 17.60 6.40 -8.88
N PHE A 374 16.89 7.41 -8.41
CA PHE A 374 15.43 7.44 -8.48
C PHE A 374 14.94 8.46 -9.49
N ASP A 375 13.76 8.20 -10.04
CA ASP A 375 13.08 9.15 -10.91
C ASP A 375 12.86 10.46 -10.16
N GLN A 376 13.28 11.58 -10.77
CA GLN A 376 13.07 12.92 -10.23
C GLN A 376 11.59 13.31 -10.39
N VAL A 377 10.75 12.80 -9.50
CA VAL A 377 9.31 13.10 -9.50
C VAL A 377 9.06 14.37 -8.70
N SER A 378 8.12 15.19 -9.13
CA SER A 378 7.70 16.38 -8.39
C SER A 378 7.30 16.05 -6.96
N GLY A 379 7.85 16.79 -5.98
CA GLY A 379 7.63 16.54 -4.56
C GLY A 379 8.62 15.56 -3.90
N CYS A 380 9.61 15.05 -4.64
CA CYS A 380 10.63 14.13 -4.15
C CYS A 380 11.97 14.84 -3.92
N SER A 381 11.99 15.89 -3.13
CA SER A 381 13.22 16.66 -2.84
C SER A 381 13.91 16.26 -1.53
N ASP A 382 13.17 15.71 -0.58
CA ASP A 382 13.67 15.31 0.74
C ASP A 382 13.54 13.80 0.93
N TYR A 383 14.51 13.06 0.42
CA TYR A 383 14.59 11.60 0.55
C TYR A 383 14.87 11.14 1.99
N TRP A 384 15.23 12.03 2.89
CA TRP A 384 15.47 11.75 4.30
C TRP A 384 14.19 11.83 5.14
N ASN A 385 13.14 12.42 4.58
CA ASN A 385 11.87 12.56 5.25
C ASN A 385 11.26 11.18 5.50
N GLN A 386 10.95 10.90 6.76
CA GLN A 386 10.32 9.64 7.15
C GLN A 386 8.89 9.48 6.61
N ASN A 387 8.29 10.57 6.15
CA ASN A 387 7.00 10.60 5.43
C ASN A 387 7.18 10.63 3.91
N LEU A 388 8.36 10.29 3.40
CA LEU A 388 8.64 10.23 1.97
C LEU A 388 7.54 9.48 1.22
N ASP A 389 7.01 10.10 0.18
CA ASP A 389 6.08 9.42 -0.74
C ASP A 389 6.82 8.26 -1.42
N VAL A 390 6.28 7.07 -1.32
CA VAL A 390 6.93 5.86 -1.85
C VAL A 390 7.17 5.89 -3.35
N LYS A 391 6.41 6.70 -4.11
CA LYS A 391 6.68 6.94 -5.54
C LYS A 391 8.08 7.51 -5.79
N CYS A 392 8.67 8.18 -4.80
CA CYS A 392 10.03 8.73 -4.88
C CYS A 392 11.11 7.65 -4.93
N LEU A 393 10.79 6.42 -4.57
CA LEU A 393 11.70 5.28 -4.57
C LEU A 393 11.63 4.44 -5.86
N ARG A 394 11.04 4.98 -6.91
CA ARG A 394 11.06 4.35 -8.24
C ARG A 394 12.45 4.48 -8.86
N PRO A 395 13.02 3.37 -9.37
CA PRO A 395 14.30 3.44 -10.08
C PRO A 395 14.21 4.42 -11.27
N SER A 396 15.23 5.24 -11.44
CA SER A 396 15.24 6.19 -12.54
C SER A 396 15.39 5.48 -13.89
N ARG A 397 14.85 6.09 -14.94
CA ARG A 397 14.90 5.58 -16.32
C ARG A 397 16.10 6.04 -17.13
N ASN A 398 17.00 6.82 -16.55
CA ASN A 398 18.16 7.33 -17.28
C ASN A 398 19.25 6.25 -17.39
N PRO A 399 19.44 5.58 -18.54
CA PRO A 399 20.31 4.42 -18.67
C PRO A 399 21.80 4.71 -18.43
N GLY A 400 22.21 5.99 -18.37
CA GLY A 400 23.61 6.37 -18.10
C GLY A 400 24.02 6.27 -16.64
N LEU A 401 23.08 6.21 -15.71
CA LEU A 401 23.33 6.33 -14.25
C LEU A 401 22.86 5.13 -13.43
N PHE A 402 22.40 4.06 -14.10
CA PHE A 402 21.57 3.10 -13.38
C PHE A 402 22.08 1.74 -13.22
N LYS A 403 22.07 1.36 -11.96
CA LYS A 403 22.41 0.03 -11.48
C LYS A 403 21.21 -0.71 -10.84
N LEU A 404 20.04 -0.08 -10.78
CA LEU A 404 18.82 -0.74 -10.29
C LEU A 404 17.92 -1.24 -11.41
N TYR A 405 17.85 -0.47 -12.49
CA TYR A 405 17.03 -0.78 -13.64
C TYR A 405 17.59 -1.97 -14.42
N HIS A 406 16.77 -2.99 -14.65
CA HIS A 406 17.13 -4.21 -15.38
C HIS A 406 18.47 -4.86 -14.96
N SER A 407 18.84 -4.71 -13.70
CA SER A 407 20.08 -5.26 -13.16
C SER A 407 19.89 -6.49 -12.28
N GLY A 408 18.66 -6.90 -12.09
CA GLY A 408 18.31 -8.09 -11.31
C GLY A 408 18.38 -9.38 -12.12
N GLU A 409 18.28 -10.49 -11.44
CA GLU A 409 18.08 -11.81 -12.03
C GLU A 409 16.65 -12.28 -11.87
N VAL A 410 16.21 -13.19 -12.75
CA VAL A 410 14.91 -13.85 -12.56
C VAL A 410 15.04 -14.88 -11.44
N PRO A 411 14.44 -14.65 -10.26
CA PRO A 411 14.56 -15.59 -9.17
C PRO A 411 13.81 -16.90 -9.47
N LYS A 412 14.17 -17.99 -8.80
CA LYS A 412 13.47 -19.27 -8.95
C LYS A 412 11.98 -19.14 -8.63
N THR A 413 11.66 -18.39 -7.58
CA THR A 413 10.29 -17.98 -7.28
C THR A 413 9.97 -16.72 -8.07
N LYS A 414 9.12 -16.83 -9.09
CA LYS A 414 8.79 -15.71 -9.96
C LYS A 414 7.95 -14.67 -9.24
N VAL A 415 8.44 -13.43 -9.23
CA VAL A 415 7.68 -12.24 -8.81
C VAL A 415 7.20 -11.55 -10.09
N VAL A 416 5.93 -11.75 -10.42
CA VAL A 416 5.37 -11.40 -11.74
C VAL A 416 5.13 -9.91 -11.89
N LYS A 417 4.66 -9.26 -10.83
CA LYS A 417 4.34 -7.83 -10.81
C LYS A 417 5.15 -7.12 -9.74
N ASP A 418 5.37 -5.84 -9.93
CA ASP A 418 5.99 -4.96 -8.96
C ASP A 418 4.97 -4.38 -7.96
N PHE A 419 5.45 -3.53 -7.05
CA PHE A 419 4.63 -2.81 -6.07
C PHE A 419 3.46 -2.03 -6.70
N SER A 420 3.63 -1.47 -7.88
CA SER A 420 2.59 -0.71 -8.59
C SER A 420 1.70 -1.55 -9.50
N GLY A 421 1.94 -2.86 -9.56
CA GLY A 421 1.23 -3.78 -10.44
C GLY A 421 1.83 -3.88 -11.85
N THR A 422 2.97 -3.21 -12.11
CA THR A 422 3.67 -3.29 -13.38
C THR A 422 4.30 -4.67 -13.57
N GLN A 423 4.16 -5.23 -14.77
CA GLN A 423 4.76 -6.52 -15.11
C GLN A 423 6.29 -6.44 -15.03
N ARG A 424 6.90 -7.36 -14.28
CA ARG A 424 8.36 -7.45 -14.22
C ARG A 424 8.94 -8.07 -15.47
N SER A 425 10.13 -7.62 -15.84
CA SER A 425 10.93 -8.22 -16.91
C SER A 425 11.16 -9.71 -16.64
N THR A 426 10.98 -10.54 -17.67
CA THR A 426 11.17 -11.99 -17.58
C THR A 426 12.63 -12.42 -17.78
N SER A 427 13.52 -11.49 -18.11
CA SER A 427 14.95 -11.77 -18.35
C SER A 427 15.87 -11.00 -17.40
N SER A 428 15.55 -9.74 -17.11
CA SER A 428 16.37 -8.86 -16.28
C SER A 428 15.46 -7.88 -15.52
N PRO A 429 14.79 -8.32 -14.44
CA PRO A 429 13.92 -7.45 -13.64
C PRO A 429 14.72 -6.35 -12.93
N SER A 430 14.04 -5.28 -12.55
CA SER A 430 14.67 -4.22 -11.76
C SER A 430 14.88 -4.66 -10.31
N ILE A 431 15.88 -4.08 -9.66
CA ILE A 431 16.17 -4.26 -8.24
C ILE A 431 15.26 -3.34 -7.42
N GLY A 432 14.72 -3.83 -6.32
CA GLY A 432 13.80 -3.10 -5.44
C GLY A 432 12.34 -3.35 -5.74
N ALA A 433 11.46 -2.65 -5.01
CA ALA A 433 10.01 -2.86 -5.02
C ALA A 433 9.35 -2.49 -6.36
N TYR A 434 9.93 -1.54 -7.10
CA TYR A 434 9.39 -1.11 -8.37
C TYR A 434 10.11 -1.72 -9.56
N GLU A 435 9.35 -2.13 -10.56
CA GLU A 435 9.85 -2.34 -11.91
C GLU A 435 9.81 -1.01 -12.66
N ASN A 436 10.85 -0.73 -13.38
CA ASN A 436 10.71 0.29 -14.39
C ASN A 436 10.11 -0.38 -15.62
N ALA A 437 8.91 0.02 -16.02
CA ALA A 437 8.33 -0.50 -17.24
C ALA A 437 9.37 -0.33 -18.36
N SER A 438 9.72 -1.42 -19.03
CA SER A 438 10.40 -1.36 -20.33
C SER A 438 9.65 -0.35 -21.19
N THR A 439 10.30 0.18 -22.22
CA THR A 439 9.69 1.06 -23.23
C THR A 439 8.43 0.49 -23.90
N GLU A 440 8.08 -0.74 -23.59
CA GLU A 440 6.77 -1.33 -23.79
C GLU A 440 5.90 -1.03 -22.57
N ILE A 441 5.27 0.14 -22.55
CA ILE A 441 4.02 0.37 -21.86
C ILE A 441 3.12 -0.78 -22.32
N PRO A 442 2.56 -1.63 -21.41
CA PRO A 442 1.46 -2.49 -21.80
C PRO A 442 0.38 -1.53 -22.25
N ASP A 443 0.11 -1.47 -23.51
CA ASP A 443 -0.93 -0.73 -24.20
C ASP A 443 -1.92 0.06 -23.31
N GLU A 444 -1.53 1.24 -22.74
CA GLU A 444 -2.38 2.37 -23.08
C GLU A 444 -2.28 2.42 -24.60
N PRO A 445 -3.38 2.36 -25.32
CA PRO A 445 -3.33 2.36 -26.78
C PRO A 445 -2.39 3.49 -27.14
N PRO A 446 -1.39 3.26 -28.00
CA PRO A 446 -0.39 4.27 -28.32
C PRO A 446 -1.15 5.56 -28.50
N VAL A 447 -0.74 6.63 -27.80
CA VAL A 447 -1.27 7.95 -28.09
C VAL A 447 -0.84 8.22 -29.52
N THR A 448 -1.57 7.60 -30.45
CA THR A 448 -1.34 7.66 -31.88
C THR A 448 -1.60 9.06 -32.41
N ASP A 449 -2.19 9.90 -31.57
CA ASP A 449 -2.47 11.29 -31.87
C ASP A 449 -1.63 12.20 -30.98
N ALA A 450 -0.51 12.63 -31.52
CA ALA A 450 0.19 13.76 -30.94
C ALA A 450 -0.70 15.00 -31.08
N TYR A 451 -1.10 15.59 -29.96
CA TYR A 451 -1.87 16.83 -29.95
C TYR A 451 -0.93 18.03 -29.99
N ASP A 452 -1.31 19.03 -30.74
CA ASP A 452 -0.73 20.36 -30.62
C ASP A 452 -1.24 21.00 -29.33
N VAL A 453 -0.40 21.71 -28.61
CA VAL A 453 -0.79 22.41 -27.39
C VAL A 453 -0.69 23.91 -27.58
N LYS A 454 -1.83 24.57 -27.52
CA LYS A 454 -1.95 26.03 -27.54
C LYS A 454 -1.86 26.54 -26.09
N PHE A 455 -0.76 27.17 -25.76
CA PHE A 455 -0.57 27.86 -24.47
C PHE A 455 -1.21 29.24 -24.54
N LYS A 456 -2.08 29.56 -23.58
CA LYS A 456 -2.70 30.90 -23.41
C LYS A 456 -2.35 31.45 -22.05
N ILE A 457 -2.08 32.74 -21.99
CA ILE A 457 -1.92 33.47 -20.75
C ILE A 457 -2.63 34.80 -20.81
N ASN A 458 -3.28 35.19 -19.70
CA ASN A 458 -3.93 36.49 -19.57
C ASN A 458 -2.98 37.40 -18.79
N TYR A 459 -2.38 38.35 -19.51
CA TYR A 459 -1.44 39.33 -18.94
C TYR A 459 -1.43 40.62 -19.75
N CYS A 460 -1.80 41.74 -19.12
CA CYS A 460 -1.79 43.05 -19.75
C CYS A 460 -0.38 43.65 -19.74
N THR A 461 0.18 43.83 -20.90
CA THR A 461 1.45 44.53 -21.09
C THR A 461 1.37 45.43 -22.32
N SER A 462 1.95 46.62 -22.23
CA SER A 462 2.05 47.57 -23.35
C SER A 462 3.49 47.54 -23.88
N TYR A 463 3.67 47.56 -25.21
CA TYR A 463 4.95 47.67 -25.91
C TYR A 463 5.92 46.48 -25.75
N GLN A 464 5.46 45.37 -25.24
CA GLN A 464 6.30 44.18 -25.00
C GLN A 464 5.63 42.94 -25.56
N VAL A 465 6.41 41.89 -25.78
CA VAL A 465 5.93 40.59 -26.21
C VAL A 465 6.03 39.59 -25.07
N ILE A 466 5.15 38.62 -25.05
CA ILE A 466 5.28 37.49 -24.14
C ILE A 466 5.93 36.33 -24.87
N LYS A 467 6.85 35.65 -24.21
CA LYS A 467 7.49 34.43 -24.69
C LYS A 467 7.28 33.29 -23.70
N ILE A 468 7.21 32.08 -24.21
CA ILE A 468 7.27 30.86 -23.42
C ILE A 468 8.70 30.33 -23.48
N VAL A 469 9.45 30.46 -22.39
CA VAL A 469 10.88 30.17 -22.31
C VAL A 469 11.11 28.97 -21.41
N GLY A 470 11.87 27.99 -21.87
CA GLY A 470 12.09 26.78 -21.10
C GLY A 470 13.11 25.84 -21.70
N SER A 471 13.19 24.64 -21.15
CA SER A 471 14.13 23.61 -21.62
C SER A 471 13.89 23.15 -23.06
N HIS A 472 12.66 23.32 -23.59
CA HIS A 472 12.31 23.02 -24.98
C HIS A 472 13.01 23.93 -26.01
N CYS A 473 13.57 25.03 -25.59
CA CYS A 473 14.30 26.01 -26.41
C CYS A 473 15.62 26.44 -25.73
N ASN A 474 16.20 25.57 -24.90
CA ASN A 474 17.47 25.77 -24.18
C ASN A 474 17.52 27.07 -23.36
N TRP A 475 16.40 27.53 -22.81
CA TRP A 475 16.30 28.78 -22.05
C TRP A 475 16.77 30.04 -22.79
N SER A 476 16.88 29.98 -24.13
CA SER A 476 17.33 31.10 -24.94
C SER A 476 16.14 31.99 -25.34
N VAL A 477 16.14 33.25 -24.87
CA VAL A 477 15.06 34.20 -25.19
C VAL A 477 14.93 34.43 -26.70
N SER A 478 16.03 34.36 -27.45
CA SER A 478 16.01 34.55 -28.91
C SER A 478 15.40 33.37 -29.69
N SER A 479 15.59 32.12 -29.19
CA SER A 479 15.14 30.91 -29.88
C SER A 479 13.78 30.40 -29.37
N CYS A 480 13.27 30.95 -28.25
CA CYS A 480 12.00 30.52 -27.70
C CYS A 480 10.79 31.18 -28.37
N PRO A 481 9.65 30.46 -28.44
CA PRO A 481 8.46 30.97 -29.10
C PRO A 481 7.96 32.29 -28.51
N THR A 482 7.68 33.25 -29.41
CA THR A 482 6.94 34.48 -29.07
C THR A 482 5.45 34.19 -29.13
N MET A 483 4.71 34.66 -28.15
CA MET A 483 3.26 34.51 -28.12
C MET A 483 2.59 35.61 -28.92
N ASN A 484 1.55 35.30 -29.65
CA ASN A 484 0.73 36.23 -30.38
C ASN A 484 -0.29 36.90 -29.46
N HIS A 485 -0.49 38.20 -29.59
CA HIS A 485 -1.51 38.94 -28.85
C HIS A 485 -2.87 38.75 -29.52
N GLU A 486 -3.83 38.15 -28.84
CA GLU A 486 -5.19 37.88 -29.32
C GLU A 486 -6.18 38.99 -28.99
N GLY A 487 -5.75 40.09 -28.39
CA GLY A 487 -6.59 41.14 -27.84
C GLY A 487 -6.95 40.92 -26.37
N ASN A 488 -7.50 41.93 -25.69
CA ASN A 488 -7.95 41.88 -24.28
C ASN A 488 -6.93 41.28 -23.31
N CYS A 489 -5.63 41.61 -23.49
CA CYS A 489 -4.54 41.08 -22.65
C CYS A 489 -4.31 39.57 -22.77
N VAL A 490 -4.85 38.91 -23.76
CA VAL A 490 -4.67 37.47 -24.00
C VAL A 490 -3.54 37.24 -24.99
N TRP A 491 -2.59 36.38 -24.61
CA TRP A 491 -1.46 35.99 -25.45
C TRP A 491 -1.47 34.49 -25.65
N SER A 492 -1.14 34.01 -26.83
CA SER A 492 -1.07 32.58 -27.09
C SER A 492 0.05 32.18 -28.06
N THR A 493 0.49 30.93 -27.94
CA THR A 493 1.34 30.25 -28.93
C THR A 493 1.03 28.77 -28.94
N THR A 494 1.23 28.13 -30.10
CA THR A 494 1.03 26.69 -30.23
C THR A 494 2.39 25.99 -30.37
N ILE A 495 2.61 24.97 -29.58
CA ILE A 495 3.76 24.06 -29.70
C ILE A 495 3.25 22.79 -30.38
N PRO A 496 3.69 22.53 -31.64
CA PRO A 496 3.26 21.36 -32.39
C PRO A 496 3.69 20.06 -31.71
N ALA A 497 2.82 19.06 -31.73
CA ALA A 497 3.04 17.75 -31.15
C ALA A 497 3.57 17.80 -29.69
N ALA A 498 3.15 18.81 -28.92
CA ALA A 498 3.68 19.05 -27.59
C ALA A 498 3.39 17.89 -26.62
N THR A 499 2.31 17.13 -26.86
CA THR A 499 1.98 15.97 -26.02
C THR A 499 2.99 14.82 -26.11
N SER A 500 3.89 14.83 -27.08
CA SER A 500 5.05 13.92 -27.14
C SER A 500 6.28 14.43 -26.38
N LYS A 501 6.18 15.57 -25.68
CA LYS A 501 7.31 16.26 -25.05
C LYS A 501 7.10 16.45 -23.56
N THR A 502 8.21 16.54 -22.86
CA THR A 502 8.26 16.97 -21.45
C THR A 502 9.30 18.08 -21.33
N PHE A 503 8.92 19.20 -20.72
CA PHE A 503 9.82 20.33 -20.55
C PHE A 503 9.43 21.22 -19.36
N ILE A 504 10.39 21.99 -18.88
CA ILE A 504 10.18 23.02 -17.85
C ILE A 504 10.10 24.38 -18.54
N TYR A 505 9.19 25.26 -18.13
CA TYR A 505 9.02 26.57 -18.75
C TYR A 505 8.57 27.65 -17.77
N LYS A 506 8.71 28.89 -18.20
CA LYS A 506 8.11 30.11 -17.61
C LYS A 506 7.59 31.00 -18.70
N PHE A 507 6.62 31.86 -18.36
CA PHE A 507 6.28 33.00 -19.19
C PHE A 507 7.24 34.16 -18.91
N LEU A 508 7.59 34.88 -19.95
CA LEU A 508 8.54 35.97 -19.92
C LEU A 508 7.99 37.17 -20.70
N VAL A 509 8.00 38.34 -20.09
CA VAL A 509 7.82 39.60 -20.82
C VAL A 509 9.16 40.06 -21.37
N ALA A 510 9.23 40.31 -22.66
CA ALA A 510 10.46 40.68 -23.35
C ALA A 510 10.28 41.88 -24.28
N THR A 511 11.36 42.62 -24.53
CA THR A 511 11.46 43.58 -25.64
C THR A 511 12.42 42.99 -26.66
N GLY A 512 11.86 42.54 -27.79
CA GLY A 512 12.64 41.75 -28.75
C GLY A 512 13.20 40.47 -28.10
N ASN A 513 14.52 40.32 -28.04
CA ASN A 513 15.21 39.20 -27.41
C ASN A 513 15.77 39.50 -26.01
N THR A 514 15.43 40.65 -25.44
CA THR A 514 15.88 41.06 -24.09
C THR A 514 14.80 40.75 -23.08
N ALA A 515 15.13 39.97 -22.04
CA ALA A 515 14.24 39.65 -20.94
C ALA A 515 13.98 40.88 -20.05
N ASN A 516 12.72 41.23 -19.84
CA ASN A 516 12.34 42.36 -18.99
C ASN A 516 11.75 41.89 -17.66
N ARG A 517 10.86 40.89 -17.69
CA ARG A 517 10.19 40.38 -16.49
C ARG A 517 9.89 38.89 -16.62
N TRP A 518 10.39 38.10 -15.70
CA TRP A 518 10.07 36.68 -15.57
C TRP A 518 8.87 36.48 -14.67
N GLU A 519 8.11 35.41 -14.93
CA GLU A 519 7.20 34.85 -13.93
C GLU A 519 7.95 34.51 -12.64
N ASN A 520 7.26 34.61 -11.49
CA ASN A 520 7.84 34.24 -10.20
C ASN A 520 8.13 32.73 -10.14
N ASP A 521 9.06 32.32 -9.29
CA ASP A 521 9.32 30.89 -9.00
C ASP A 521 8.11 30.22 -8.31
N PRO A 522 7.95 28.92 -8.50
CA PRO A 522 8.78 27.95 -9.27
C PRO A 522 8.50 27.92 -10.78
N ASN A 523 9.42 27.31 -11.54
CA ASN A 523 9.19 27.00 -12.94
C ASN A 523 7.95 26.11 -13.11
N ARG A 524 7.25 26.28 -14.22
CA ARG A 524 6.17 25.38 -14.62
C ARG A 524 6.76 24.12 -15.23
N GLN A 525 6.12 22.99 -14.96
CA GLN A 525 6.46 21.73 -15.60
C GLN A 525 5.38 21.41 -16.65
N PHE A 526 5.79 20.82 -17.75
CA PHE A 526 4.90 20.34 -18.79
C PHE A 526 5.23 18.89 -19.10
N ASN A 527 4.26 18.01 -18.91
CA ASN A 527 4.32 16.61 -19.32
C ASN A 527 3.20 16.35 -20.31
N GLY A 528 3.56 16.26 -21.57
CA GLY A 528 2.59 16.13 -22.66
C GLY A 528 1.79 14.84 -22.61
N ALA A 529 2.39 13.73 -22.21
CA ALA A 529 1.71 12.44 -22.08
C ALA A 529 0.62 12.49 -21.00
N SER A 530 0.90 13.11 -19.85
CA SER A 530 -0.10 13.31 -18.79
C SER A 530 -1.25 14.18 -19.25
N LEU A 531 -0.97 15.26 -19.98
CA LEU A 531 -2.00 16.13 -20.54
C LEU A 531 -2.85 15.39 -21.58
N ALA A 532 -2.23 14.61 -22.47
CA ALA A 532 -2.94 13.81 -23.46
C ALA A 532 -3.85 12.77 -22.82
N SER A 533 -3.38 12.09 -21.78
CA SER A 533 -4.19 11.13 -21.02
C SER A 533 -5.43 11.77 -20.38
N LEU A 534 -5.27 12.94 -19.76
CA LEU A 534 -6.40 13.70 -19.21
C LEU A 534 -7.39 14.13 -20.31
N ALA A 535 -6.87 14.66 -21.41
CA ALA A 535 -7.68 15.13 -22.52
C ALA A 535 -8.39 14.01 -23.30
N ASN A 536 -7.90 12.77 -23.21
CA ASN A 536 -8.59 11.59 -23.75
C ASN A 536 -9.74 11.11 -22.85
N ARG A 537 -9.71 11.44 -21.56
CA ARG A 537 -10.79 11.10 -20.60
C ARG A 537 -11.90 12.14 -20.59
N ALA A 538 -11.56 13.41 -20.78
CA ALA A 538 -12.49 14.52 -20.77
C ALA A 538 -12.04 15.63 -21.73
N SER A 539 -12.99 16.32 -22.39
CA SER A 539 -12.69 17.42 -23.30
C SER A 539 -12.28 18.73 -22.59
N ASN A 540 -12.43 18.81 -21.28
CA ASN A 540 -12.02 19.95 -20.45
C ASN A 540 -11.62 19.49 -19.05
N GLY A 541 -10.83 20.31 -18.33
CA GLY A 541 -10.41 19.99 -16.97
C GLY A 541 -9.31 20.93 -16.46
N LYS A 542 -8.55 20.43 -15.48
CA LYS A 542 -7.38 21.14 -14.93
C LYS A 542 -6.12 20.32 -15.19
N TYR A 543 -5.04 21.00 -15.53
CA TYR A 543 -3.70 20.46 -15.67
C TYR A 543 -2.74 21.37 -14.89
N GLU A 544 -2.22 20.89 -13.78
CA GLU A 544 -1.49 21.68 -12.78
C GLU A 544 -2.28 22.94 -12.37
N THR A 545 -1.75 24.13 -12.65
CA THR A 545 -2.37 25.43 -12.31
C THR A 545 -3.13 26.07 -13.47
N CYS A 546 -3.24 25.39 -14.60
CA CYS A 546 -3.93 25.83 -15.80
C CYS A 546 -5.25 25.06 -15.98
N SER A 547 -6.25 25.68 -16.56
CA SER A 547 -7.38 24.96 -17.14
C SER A 547 -7.04 24.49 -18.54
N TYR A 548 -7.63 23.38 -18.99
CA TYR A 548 -7.49 22.95 -20.37
C TYR A 548 -8.84 22.66 -21.03
N THR A 549 -8.88 22.88 -22.35
CA THR A 549 -9.96 22.45 -23.21
C THR A 549 -9.39 21.75 -24.44
N LYS A 550 -10.06 20.69 -24.92
CA LYS A 550 -9.68 19.94 -26.11
C LYS A 550 -10.66 20.15 -27.23
N SER A 551 -10.17 20.51 -28.40
CA SER A 551 -10.94 20.60 -29.63
C SER A 551 -10.16 19.96 -30.79
N GLY A 552 -10.64 18.84 -31.30
CA GLY A 552 -9.95 18.07 -32.35
C GLY A 552 -8.56 17.61 -31.89
N LYS A 553 -7.52 17.96 -32.64
CA LYS A 553 -6.11 17.67 -32.35
C LYS A 553 -5.40 18.78 -31.57
N VAL A 554 -6.11 19.76 -31.06
CA VAL A 554 -5.54 20.86 -30.26
C VAL A 554 -6.03 20.83 -28.84
N ILE A 555 -5.11 20.89 -27.87
CA ILE A 555 -5.41 21.12 -26.46
C ILE A 555 -5.01 22.56 -26.14
N THR A 556 -5.94 23.36 -25.65
CA THR A 556 -5.66 24.74 -25.19
C THR A 556 -5.46 24.72 -23.69
N LEU A 557 -4.29 25.18 -23.22
CA LEU A 557 -3.95 25.40 -21.81
C LEU A 557 -4.08 26.89 -21.49
N GLU A 558 -5.03 27.25 -20.62
CA GLU A 558 -5.20 28.64 -20.14
C GLU A 558 -4.58 28.78 -18.75
N CYS A 559 -3.54 29.58 -18.68
CA CYS A 559 -2.74 29.79 -17.47
C CYS A 559 -2.88 31.23 -16.97
N SER A 560 -2.77 31.43 -15.67
CA SER A 560 -2.63 32.76 -15.06
C SER A 560 -1.14 33.09 -14.88
N TRP A 561 -0.79 34.37 -14.99
CA TRP A 561 0.55 34.85 -14.65
C TRP A 561 0.80 34.68 -13.14
N ARG A 562 1.97 34.19 -12.74
CA ARG A 562 2.39 33.99 -11.35
C ARG A 562 3.27 35.10 -10.82
#